data_78bd223874dc7347cff1ad31f2d43b30
#
_entry.id   78bd223874dc7347cff1ad31f2d43b30
#
_cell.length_a   1.000
_cell.length_b   1.000
_cell.length_c   1.000
_cell.angle_alpha   90.00
_cell.angle_beta   90.00
_cell.angle_gamma   90.00
#
_symmetry.space_group_name_H-M   'P 1'
#
loop_
_entity.id
_entity.type
_entity.pdbx_description
1 polymer ?
#
loop_
_entity_poly.entity_id
_entity_poly.type
_entity_poly.pdbx_seq_one_letter_code
_entity_poly.pdbx_strand_id
1 'polypeptide(L)'
;MGKDAICMEEFLQDKERFADLFNGSLFLGKRVILPEELLSASEKYAEQREKESPLQKKKRERDVKMYLSCGTQLRILAVEAQKYVDYSMPVRCMNYDAQEYMKQLRELQQKNSRLILEKKVMPTTAERLCRVMKTDRLHPVYTMCLYYGREPWDGPRDLWHMMSFEAAGRGREDSLLFRDYPMWLVCANEQTDLSHYHTDIREVFQILNCRGNKQGILNLLQDKAYGNLTEETWETIATLTDWPELLKKKKRYQKTEEEGEGYDMDSAWKEILADERARGREEGREEGKTSIIQNMINRNFSDKDIRAAVECRQKTIDEVREKNACKMVE
;
A
#
# COMPACT_ATOMS: atom_id res chain seq x y z
N MET A 1 0.90 6.74 11.95
CA MET A 1 0.68 5.85 10.82
C MET A 1 -0.76 5.97 10.38
N GLY A 2 -1.04 6.11 9.09
CA GLY A 2 -2.42 6.21 8.58
C GLY A 2 -3.10 4.84 8.61
N LYS A 3 -4.44 4.81 8.62
CA LYS A 3 -5.21 3.56 8.58
C LYS A 3 -4.83 2.67 7.38
N ASP A 4 -4.56 3.28 6.24
CA ASP A 4 -4.19 2.59 5.00
C ASP A 4 -2.86 1.82 5.14
N ALA A 5 -1.86 2.43 5.81
CA ALA A 5 -0.57 1.80 6.02
C ALA A 5 -0.69 0.58 6.95
N ILE A 6 -1.47 0.71 8.03
CA ILE A 6 -1.74 -0.41 8.94
C ILE A 6 -2.45 -1.53 8.19
N CYS A 7 -3.47 -1.21 7.39
CA CYS A 7 -4.23 -2.18 6.64
C CYS A 7 -3.35 -2.93 5.60
N MET A 8 -2.49 -2.20 4.88
CA MET A 8 -1.56 -2.82 3.94
C MET A 8 -0.52 -3.70 4.64
N GLU A 9 -0.02 -3.27 5.82
CA GLU A 9 0.89 -4.08 6.62
C GLU A 9 0.23 -5.37 7.08
N GLU A 10 -0.99 -5.29 7.63
CA GLU A 10 -1.75 -6.46 8.07
C GLU A 10 -2.03 -7.41 6.91
N PHE A 11 -2.44 -6.88 5.75
CA PHE A 11 -2.68 -7.66 4.53
C PHE A 11 -1.45 -8.43 4.06
N LEU A 12 -0.26 -7.80 4.14
CA LEU A 12 1.01 -8.39 3.72
C LEU A 12 1.68 -9.24 4.80
N GLN A 13 1.12 -9.35 6.01
CA GLN A 13 1.62 -10.30 7.02
C GLN A 13 1.28 -11.75 6.68
N ASP A 14 0.30 -11.97 5.82
CA ASP A 14 0.02 -13.29 5.27
C ASP A 14 1.18 -13.78 4.39
N LYS A 15 1.66 -15.01 4.65
CA LYS A 15 2.85 -15.57 4.00
C LYS A 15 2.64 -15.87 2.51
N GLU A 16 1.42 -16.27 2.14
CA GLU A 16 1.07 -16.54 0.74
C GLU A 16 1.12 -15.25 -0.07
N ARG A 17 0.48 -14.19 0.43
CA ARG A 17 0.49 -12.84 -0.17
C ARG A 17 1.88 -12.24 -0.23
N PHE A 18 2.63 -12.37 0.87
CA PHE A 18 3.99 -11.85 0.92
C PHE A 18 4.91 -12.55 -0.11
N ALA A 19 4.84 -13.89 -0.19
CA ALA A 19 5.59 -14.64 -1.18
C ALA A 19 5.15 -14.28 -2.61
N ASP A 20 3.85 -14.16 -2.84
CA ASP A 20 3.29 -13.84 -4.15
C ASP A 20 3.68 -12.43 -4.61
N LEU A 21 3.71 -11.45 -3.70
CA LEU A 21 4.20 -10.10 -4.00
C LEU A 21 5.62 -10.14 -4.58
N PHE A 22 6.54 -10.86 -3.93
CA PHE A 22 7.90 -11.00 -4.41
C PHE A 22 8.00 -11.83 -5.69
N ASN A 23 7.27 -12.95 -5.75
CA ASN A 23 7.28 -13.85 -6.90
C ASN A 23 6.70 -13.16 -8.15
N GLY A 24 5.58 -12.47 -8.01
CA GLY A 24 4.96 -11.73 -9.10
C GLY A 24 5.82 -10.56 -9.57
N SER A 25 6.30 -9.74 -8.64
CA SER A 25 7.03 -8.52 -8.97
C SER A 25 8.44 -8.74 -9.50
N LEU A 26 9.16 -9.76 -9.01
CA LEU A 26 10.59 -9.95 -9.32
C LEU A 26 10.87 -11.20 -10.15
N PHE A 27 10.00 -12.20 -10.11
CA PHE A 27 10.24 -13.50 -10.72
C PHE A 27 9.19 -13.89 -11.76
N LEU A 28 8.35 -12.92 -12.20
CA LEU A 28 7.32 -13.12 -13.22
C LEU A 28 6.38 -14.29 -12.89
N GLY A 29 5.97 -14.38 -11.61
CA GLY A 29 5.07 -15.41 -11.10
C GLY A 29 5.72 -16.77 -10.83
N LYS A 30 7.02 -16.93 -11.07
CA LYS A 30 7.71 -18.17 -10.68
C LYS A 30 7.77 -18.29 -9.17
N ARG A 31 7.39 -19.43 -8.63
CA ARG A 31 7.43 -19.74 -7.19
C ARG A 31 8.87 -19.95 -6.70
N VAL A 32 9.62 -18.84 -6.56
CA VAL A 32 10.99 -18.82 -6.04
C VAL A 32 11.00 -18.69 -4.53
N ILE A 33 10.05 -17.95 -3.99
CA ILE A 33 9.82 -17.80 -2.55
C ILE A 33 8.60 -18.63 -2.21
N LEU A 34 8.79 -19.60 -1.31
CA LEU A 34 7.72 -20.48 -0.86
C LEU A 34 7.16 -19.99 0.47
N PRO A 35 5.85 -19.87 0.63
CA PRO A 35 5.23 -19.40 1.87
C PRO A 35 5.62 -20.20 3.11
N GLU A 36 5.77 -21.52 2.95
CA GLU A 36 6.17 -22.45 3.99
C GLU A 36 7.62 -22.25 4.47
N GLU A 37 8.46 -21.61 3.67
CA GLU A 37 9.84 -21.27 4.03
C GLU A 37 9.95 -19.90 4.72
N LEU A 38 8.84 -19.14 4.78
CA LEU A 38 8.82 -17.83 5.42
C LEU A 38 8.54 -17.95 6.93
N LEU A 39 9.34 -17.23 7.69
CA LEU A 39 9.16 -17.06 9.15
C LEU A 39 8.92 -15.57 9.44
N SER A 40 7.86 -15.27 10.15
CA SER A 40 7.64 -13.91 10.65
C SER A 40 8.70 -13.53 11.70
N ALA A 41 8.84 -12.25 11.99
CA ALA A 41 9.76 -11.80 13.02
C ALA A 41 9.41 -12.40 14.40
N SER A 42 8.12 -12.56 14.71
CA SER A 42 7.64 -13.18 15.96
C SER A 42 7.97 -14.66 16.04
N GLU A 43 7.82 -15.42 14.97
CA GLU A 43 8.17 -16.85 14.91
C GLU A 43 9.67 -17.05 15.09
N LYS A 44 10.52 -16.27 14.42
CA LYS A 44 11.98 -16.32 14.59
C LYS A 44 12.41 -16.05 16.04
N TYR A 45 11.78 -15.06 16.69
CA TYR A 45 12.07 -14.75 18.09
C TYR A 45 11.50 -15.81 19.06
N ALA A 46 10.43 -16.49 18.71
CA ALA A 46 9.91 -17.61 19.50
C ALA A 46 10.88 -18.79 19.49
N GLU A 47 11.49 -19.13 18.36
CA GLU A 47 12.53 -20.15 18.24
C GLU A 47 13.82 -19.79 19.01
N GLN A 48 14.11 -18.50 19.19
CA GLN A 48 15.28 -18.00 19.91
C GLN A 48 15.03 -17.71 21.39
N ARG A 49 13.76 -17.73 21.86
CA ARG A 49 13.37 -17.39 23.24
C ARG A 49 13.71 -18.50 24.25
N GLU A 50 14.98 -18.73 24.47
CA GLU A 50 15.39 -19.18 25.79
C GLU A 50 16.11 -18.12 26.66
N LYS A 51 16.48 -16.97 26.12
CA LYS A 51 17.24 -15.96 26.89
C LYS A 51 17.22 -14.57 26.25
N GLU A 52 16.15 -13.77 26.36
CA GLU A 52 16.37 -12.30 26.35
C GLU A 52 15.16 -11.49 26.84
N SER A 53 15.49 -10.37 27.54
CA SER A 53 14.63 -9.46 28.28
C SER A 53 13.77 -8.52 27.39
N PRO A 54 12.58 -8.07 27.87
CA PRO A 54 11.58 -7.37 27.02
C PRO A 54 11.72 -5.85 26.93
N LEU A 55 12.94 -5.30 26.94
CA LEU A 55 13.16 -3.86 26.94
C LEU A 55 13.98 -3.38 25.74
N GLN A 56 13.42 -3.43 24.52
CA GLN A 56 13.87 -2.54 23.44
C GLN A 56 12.67 -1.86 22.79
N LYS A 57 12.54 -0.56 23.11
CA LYS A 57 11.54 0.37 22.62
C LYS A 57 11.61 0.52 21.10
N LYS A 58 10.40 0.57 20.48
CA LYS A 58 10.07 1.03 19.15
C LYS A 58 11.17 1.89 18.47
N LYS A 59 12.13 1.25 17.82
CA LYS A 59 12.78 1.82 16.65
C LYS A 59 11.80 1.70 15.50
N ARG A 60 11.81 2.66 14.58
CA ARG A 60 11.09 2.56 13.31
C ARG A 60 11.49 1.23 12.65
N GLU A 61 10.63 0.24 12.78
CA GLU A 61 10.78 -1.04 12.10
C GLU A 61 10.19 -0.89 10.71
N ARG A 62 10.64 -1.72 9.78
CA ARG A 62 10.05 -1.84 8.45
C ARG A 62 8.59 -2.27 8.58
N ASP A 63 7.76 -1.87 7.64
CA ASP A 63 6.34 -2.16 7.69
C ASP A 63 6.10 -3.68 7.77
N VAL A 64 6.65 -4.46 6.86
CA VAL A 64 6.61 -5.93 6.94
C VAL A 64 7.98 -6.53 6.72
N LYS A 65 8.38 -7.47 7.57
CA LYS A 65 9.64 -8.19 7.46
C LYS A 65 9.46 -9.68 7.73
N MET A 66 9.94 -10.50 6.81
CA MET A 66 9.97 -11.95 6.95
C MET A 66 11.38 -12.51 6.72
N TYR A 67 11.61 -13.68 7.25
CA TYR A 67 12.86 -14.43 7.12
C TYR A 67 12.61 -15.65 6.24
N LEU A 68 13.29 -15.72 5.11
CA LEU A 68 13.23 -16.86 4.21
C LEU A 68 14.30 -17.87 4.63
N SER A 69 13.88 -19.08 5.00
CA SER A 69 14.75 -20.17 5.38
C SER A 69 15.04 -21.05 4.16
N CYS A 70 16.25 -20.94 3.61
CA CYS A 70 16.73 -21.78 2.51
C CYS A 70 17.72 -22.80 3.06
N GLY A 71 17.24 -23.88 3.65
CA GLY A 71 18.09 -24.88 4.32
C GLY A 71 18.90 -24.25 5.46
N THR A 72 20.23 -24.19 5.31
CA THR A 72 21.11 -23.57 6.33
C THR A 72 21.29 -22.06 6.16
N GLN A 73 20.77 -21.48 5.07
CA GLN A 73 20.90 -20.07 4.78
C GLN A 73 19.59 -19.34 5.08
N LEU A 74 19.71 -18.19 5.72
CA LEU A 74 18.59 -17.28 5.98
C LEU A 74 18.72 -16.08 5.01
N ARG A 75 17.59 -15.59 4.53
CA ARG A 75 17.50 -14.32 3.80
C ARG A 75 16.47 -13.44 4.48
N ILE A 76 16.63 -12.15 4.39
CA ILE A 76 15.70 -11.21 4.99
C ILE A 76 14.99 -10.48 3.87
N LEU A 77 13.67 -10.63 3.85
CA LEU A 77 12.78 -9.96 2.91
C LEU A 77 11.99 -8.91 3.66
N ALA A 78 11.90 -7.70 3.10
CA ALA A 78 11.16 -6.63 3.72
C ALA A 78 10.39 -5.81 2.68
N VAL A 79 9.23 -5.29 3.09
CA VAL A 79 8.40 -4.39 2.29
C VAL A 79 8.21 -3.09 3.06
N GLU A 80 8.39 -1.98 2.35
CA GLU A 80 8.04 -0.62 2.77
C GLU A 80 6.82 -0.18 1.96
N ALA A 81 5.67 -0.10 2.59
CA ALA A 81 4.42 0.26 1.94
C ALA A 81 4.19 1.78 1.98
N GLN A 82 4.08 2.42 0.81
CA GLN A 82 4.01 3.87 0.68
C GLN A 82 2.75 4.33 -0.05
N LYS A 83 1.95 5.19 0.58
CA LYS A 83 0.77 5.84 -0.03
C LYS A 83 1.15 7.10 -0.83
N TYR A 84 2.17 7.81 -0.39
CA TYR A 84 2.65 9.04 -1.01
C TYR A 84 4.07 8.85 -1.54
N VAL A 85 4.42 9.56 -2.60
CA VAL A 85 5.79 9.58 -3.09
C VAL A 85 6.70 10.16 -2.00
N ASP A 86 7.71 9.40 -1.64
CA ASP A 86 8.74 9.83 -0.70
C ASP A 86 10.06 9.94 -1.46
N TYR A 87 10.46 11.17 -1.73
CA TYR A 87 11.69 11.46 -2.48
C TYR A 87 12.97 11.03 -1.75
N SER A 88 12.89 10.68 -0.46
CA SER A 88 14.01 10.16 0.32
C SER A 88 14.09 8.62 0.35
N MET A 89 13.20 7.94 -0.36
CA MET A 89 13.01 6.50 -0.23
C MET A 89 14.26 5.66 -0.50
N PRO A 90 15.13 5.96 -1.50
CA PRO A 90 16.36 5.21 -1.69
C PRO A 90 17.30 5.27 -0.47
N VAL A 91 17.42 6.44 0.16
CA VAL A 91 18.23 6.60 1.39
C VAL A 91 17.59 5.86 2.56
N ARG A 92 16.26 5.85 2.67
CA ARG A 92 15.55 5.11 3.73
C ARG A 92 15.77 3.61 3.57
N CYS A 93 15.60 3.05 2.37
CA CYS A 93 15.83 1.63 2.10
C CYS A 93 17.28 1.24 2.43
N MET A 94 18.25 2.02 1.95
CA MET A 94 19.66 1.82 2.26
C MET A 94 19.94 1.83 3.77
N ASN A 95 19.37 2.79 4.49
CA ASN A 95 19.53 2.88 5.94
C ASN A 95 18.95 1.67 6.67
N TYR A 96 17.79 1.19 6.25
CA TYR A 96 17.17 0.00 6.84
C TYR A 96 18.01 -1.25 6.60
N ASP A 97 18.55 -1.44 5.39
CA ASP A 97 19.41 -2.56 5.08
C ASP A 97 20.72 -2.48 5.87
N ALA A 98 21.32 -1.29 5.97
CA ALA A 98 22.51 -1.07 6.77
C ALA A 98 22.27 -1.37 8.25
N GLN A 99 21.13 -0.97 8.80
CA GLN A 99 20.76 -1.29 10.21
C GLN A 99 20.62 -2.80 10.42
N GLU A 100 20.03 -3.52 9.47
CA GLU A 100 19.88 -4.97 9.57
C GLU A 100 21.26 -5.67 9.47
N TYR A 101 22.13 -5.26 8.56
CA TYR A 101 23.49 -5.78 8.50
C TYR A 101 24.30 -5.47 9.78
N MET A 102 24.14 -4.27 10.34
CA MET A 102 24.77 -3.93 11.62
C MET A 102 24.22 -4.74 12.80
N LYS A 103 22.94 -5.12 12.76
CA LYS A 103 22.34 -6.03 13.75
C LYS A 103 22.97 -7.42 13.64
N GLN A 104 22.99 -8.00 12.44
CA GLN A 104 23.62 -9.30 12.19
C GLN A 104 25.08 -9.33 12.62
N LEU A 105 25.84 -8.25 12.31
CA LEU A 105 27.23 -8.12 12.69
C LEU A 105 27.40 -8.16 14.21
N ARG A 106 26.55 -7.45 14.97
CA ARG A 106 26.59 -7.47 16.44
C ARG A 106 26.27 -8.84 17.00
N GLU A 107 25.28 -9.53 16.45
CA GLU A 107 24.92 -10.90 16.85
C GLU A 107 26.08 -11.88 16.62
N LEU A 108 26.77 -11.79 15.46
CA LEU A 108 27.97 -12.57 15.17
C LEU A 108 29.11 -12.25 16.16
N GLN A 109 29.36 -10.99 16.43
CA GLN A 109 30.39 -10.57 17.36
C GLN A 109 30.14 -11.08 18.79
N GLN A 110 28.90 -11.06 19.24
CA GLN A 110 28.50 -11.61 20.55
C GLN A 110 28.68 -13.12 20.61
N LYS A 111 28.20 -13.83 19.56
CA LYS A 111 28.37 -15.27 19.43
C LYS A 111 29.84 -15.67 19.48
N ASN A 112 30.67 -15.02 18.65
CA ASN A 112 32.11 -15.31 18.57
C ASN A 112 32.85 -14.97 19.87
N SER A 113 32.48 -13.88 20.54
CA SER A 113 33.05 -13.54 21.86
C SER A 113 32.83 -14.66 22.88
N ARG A 114 31.63 -15.26 22.90
CA ARG A 114 31.33 -16.41 23.78
C ARG A 114 32.17 -17.64 23.42
N LEU A 115 32.27 -17.96 22.11
CA LEU A 115 33.06 -19.09 21.64
C LEU A 115 34.57 -18.95 21.96
N ILE A 116 35.10 -17.73 21.87
CA ILE A 116 36.47 -17.41 22.23
C ILE A 116 36.69 -17.58 23.75
N LEU A 117 35.79 -17.03 24.56
CA LEU A 117 35.85 -17.16 26.03
C LEU A 117 35.80 -18.61 26.49
N GLU A 118 34.94 -19.42 25.86
CA GLU A 118 34.76 -20.85 26.12
C GLU A 118 35.86 -21.70 25.52
N LYS A 119 36.90 -21.07 24.86
CA LYS A 119 38.01 -21.76 24.17
C LYS A 119 37.56 -22.77 23.11
N LYS A 120 36.35 -22.59 22.54
CA LYS A 120 35.81 -23.47 21.49
C LYS A 120 36.38 -23.16 20.12
N VAL A 121 36.96 -21.95 19.93
CA VAL A 121 37.61 -21.51 18.71
C VAL A 121 38.93 -20.82 19.05
N MET A 122 39.90 -20.93 18.13
CA MET A 122 41.22 -20.29 18.23
C MET A 122 41.32 -19.22 17.15
N PRO A 123 40.90 -17.98 17.44
CA PRO A 123 40.93 -16.90 16.44
C PRO A 123 42.36 -16.38 16.19
N THR A 124 42.58 -15.92 14.98
CA THR A 124 43.75 -15.09 14.65
C THR A 124 43.67 -13.76 15.39
N THR A 125 44.79 -12.99 15.40
CA THR A 125 44.80 -11.65 16.00
C THR A 125 43.75 -10.74 15.37
N ALA A 126 43.58 -10.75 14.04
CA ALA A 126 42.60 -9.96 13.34
C ALA A 126 41.16 -10.32 13.72
N GLU A 127 40.84 -11.61 13.74
CA GLU A 127 39.53 -12.12 14.14
C GLU A 127 39.19 -11.80 15.61
N ARG A 128 40.19 -11.83 16.48
CA ARG A 128 40.04 -11.46 17.90
C ARG A 128 39.74 -9.96 18.07
N LEU A 129 40.34 -9.10 17.25
CA LEU A 129 40.13 -7.66 17.31
C LEU A 129 38.74 -7.28 16.80
N CYS A 130 38.35 -7.80 15.66
CA CYS A 130 37.02 -7.47 15.06
C CYS A 130 35.87 -8.37 15.58
N ARG A 131 36.19 -9.50 16.24
CA ARG A 131 35.25 -10.54 16.71
C ARG A 131 34.40 -11.15 15.58
N VAL A 132 34.91 -11.13 14.37
CA VAL A 132 34.34 -11.75 13.18
C VAL A 132 35.34 -12.76 12.65
N MET A 133 34.89 -13.99 12.41
CA MET A 133 35.73 -15.03 11.84
C MET A 133 35.78 -14.90 10.31
N LYS A 134 36.85 -15.29 9.70
CA LYS A 134 37.02 -15.29 8.23
C LYS A 134 35.95 -16.12 7.52
N THR A 135 35.39 -17.10 8.21
CA THR A 135 34.33 -17.98 7.73
C THR A 135 32.93 -17.43 7.93
N ASP A 136 32.75 -16.39 8.75
CA ASP A 136 31.43 -15.81 8.99
C ASP A 136 30.86 -15.19 7.73
N ARG A 137 29.57 -15.27 7.58
CA ARG A 137 28.81 -14.66 6.48
C ARG A 137 27.56 -14.00 7.07
N LEU A 138 27.21 -12.84 6.49
CA LEU A 138 25.94 -12.19 6.75
C LEU A 138 24.87 -12.77 5.81
N HIS A 139 23.64 -12.68 6.24
CA HIS A 139 22.49 -13.04 5.43
C HIS A 139 22.09 -11.86 4.54
N PRO A 140 21.81 -12.08 3.25
CA PRO A 140 21.35 -11.03 2.35
C PRO A 140 20.05 -10.41 2.85
N VAL A 141 19.92 -9.10 2.67
CA VAL A 141 18.72 -8.31 2.95
C VAL A 141 18.17 -7.79 1.64
N TYR A 142 16.87 -7.95 1.43
CA TYR A 142 16.16 -7.51 0.24
C TYR A 142 14.99 -6.64 0.67
N THR A 143 15.03 -5.36 0.35
CA THR A 143 13.95 -4.42 0.66
C THR A 143 13.24 -4.01 -0.61
N MET A 144 11.92 -4.19 -0.65
CA MET A 144 11.02 -3.75 -1.70
C MET A 144 10.24 -2.53 -1.20
N CYS A 145 10.17 -1.48 -1.99
CA CYS A 145 9.23 -0.38 -1.81
C CYS A 145 7.96 -0.70 -2.60
N LEU A 146 6.84 -0.94 -1.92
CA LEU A 146 5.53 -1.09 -2.53
C LEU A 146 4.80 0.25 -2.48
N TYR A 147 4.68 0.90 -3.62
CA TYR A 147 3.91 2.12 -3.77
C TYR A 147 2.48 1.81 -4.21
N TYR A 148 1.51 2.23 -3.40
CA TYR A 148 0.08 2.05 -3.67
C TYR A 148 -0.68 3.39 -3.73
N GLY A 149 0.04 4.47 -3.96
CA GLY A 149 -0.52 5.82 -4.11
C GLY A 149 -1.41 5.96 -5.35
N ARG A 150 -2.05 7.11 -5.47
CA ARG A 150 -2.94 7.43 -6.60
C ARG A 150 -2.16 7.99 -7.79
N GLU A 151 -1.23 8.89 -7.50
CA GLU A 151 -0.42 9.54 -8.51
C GLU A 151 0.71 8.63 -8.99
N PRO A 152 1.19 8.76 -10.23
CA PRO A 152 2.38 8.05 -10.69
C PRO A 152 3.59 8.35 -9.80
N TRP A 153 4.50 7.37 -9.68
CA TRP A 153 5.73 7.59 -8.95
C TRP A 153 6.69 8.46 -9.76
N ASP A 154 6.96 9.68 -9.30
CA ASP A 154 7.89 10.65 -9.89
C ASP A 154 9.19 10.84 -9.08
N GLY A 155 9.36 10.07 -7.99
CA GLY A 155 10.54 10.12 -7.13
C GLY A 155 11.75 9.34 -7.68
N PRO A 156 12.93 9.52 -7.07
CA PRO A 156 14.14 8.78 -7.42
C PRO A 156 13.94 7.28 -7.15
N ARG A 157 14.57 6.44 -7.99
CA ARG A 157 14.56 4.97 -7.85
C ARG A 157 15.89 4.40 -7.35
N ASP A 158 16.89 5.28 -7.18
CA ASP A 158 18.24 4.94 -6.72
C ASP A 158 18.91 6.18 -6.12
N LEU A 159 20.06 5.98 -5.50
CA LEU A 159 20.84 7.07 -4.95
C LEU A 159 21.47 7.96 -6.03
N TRP A 160 21.77 7.40 -7.21
CA TRP A 160 22.35 8.16 -8.30
C TRP A 160 21.52 9.38 -8.66
N HIS A 161 20.21 9.21 -8.80
CA HIS A 161 19.28 10.30 -9.12
C HIS A 161 19.08 11.31 -7.97
N MET A 162 19.63 11.03 -6.79
CA MET A 162 19.62 11.96 -5.67
C MET A 162 20.94 12.74 -5.52
N MET A 163 21.96 12.42 -6.30
CA MET A 163 23.30 13.04 -6.17
C MET A 163 23.44 14.28 -7.04
N SER A 164 24.20 15.26 -6.55
CA SER A 164 24.47 16.52 -7.26
C SER A 164 25.80 16.48 -8.03
N PHE A 165 25.99 15.48 -8.89
CA PHE A 165 27.23 15.35 -9.68
C PHE A 165 27.47 16.52 -10.63
N GLU A 166 26.40 17.16 -11.14
CA GLU A 166 26.52 18.28 -12.11
C GLU A 166 26.92 19.61 -11.47
N ALA A 167 26.68 19.79 -10.18
CA ALA A 167 26.94 21.06 -9.50
C ALA A 167 28.42 21.38 -9.26
N ALA A 168 29.32 20.41 -9.41
CA ALA A 168 30.71 20.56 -9.02
C ALA A 168 31.63 21.06 -10.14
N GLY A 169 31.15 21.22 -11.36
CA GLY A 169 31.98 21.67 -12.50
C GLY A 169 33.17 20.74 -12.82
N ARG A 170 33.31 19.66 -12.09
CA ARG A 170 34.26 18.57 -12.30
C ARG A 170 33.50 17.49 -13.05
N GLY A 171 33.98 17.15 -14.23
CA GLY A 171 33.30 16.19 -15.08
C GLY A 171 33.09 14.84 -14.40
N ARG A 172 32.41 13.94 -15.12
CA ARG A 172 32.00 12.57 -14.77
C ARG A 172 33.00 11.70 -13.96
N GLU A 173 34.21 12.18 -13.68
CA GLU A 173 35.30 11.38 -13.11
C GLU A 173 35.05 11.01 -11.63
N ASP A 174 34.52 11.92 -10.83
CA ASP A 174 34.19 11.63 -9.42
C ASP A 174 32.98 10.70 -9.29
N SER A 175 32.07 10.71 -10.27
CA SER A 175 30.96 9.78 -10.31
C SER A 175 31.39 8.32 -10.48
N LEU A 176 32.59 8.04 -11.00
CA LEU A 176 33.14 6.68 -11.12
C LEU A 176 33.47 6.05 -9.76
N LEU A 177 33.68 6.87 -8.74
CA LEU A 177 33.92 6.40 -7.38
C LEU A 177 32.64 6.12 -6.61
N PHE A 178 31.51 6.62 -7.08
CA PHE A 178 30.22 6.43 -6.44
C PHE A 178 29.75 4.99 -6.58
N ARG A 179 29.18 4.45 -5.50
CA ARG A 179 28.51 3.15 -5.51
C ARG A 179 27.03 3.40 -5.32
N ASP A 180 26.29 3.13 -6.37
CA ASP A 180 24.85 3.30 -6.37
C ASP A 180 24.14 2.28 -5.47
N TYR A 181 22.97 2.68 -5.00
CA TYR A 181 22.04 1.83 -4.27
C TYR A 181 20.68 1.88 -4.97
N PRO A 182 20.40 0.93 -5.87
CA PRO A 182 19.10 0.83 -6.53
C PRO A 182 18.03 0.35 -5.56
N MET A 183 16.86 0.96 -5.63
CA MET A 183 15.69 0.56 -4.87
C MET A 183 14.78 -0.35 -5.72
N TRP A 184 14.28 -1.43 -5.15
CA TRP A 184 13.25 -2.22 -5.79
C TRP A 184 11.88 -1.59 -5.55
N LEU A 185 11.39 -0.86 -6.55
CA LEU A 185 10.11 -0.19 -6.53
C LEU A 185 9.06 -0.99 -7.29
N VAL A 186 7.95 -1.28 -6.63
CA VAL A 186 6.74 -1.85 -7.21
C VAL A 186 5.62 -0.83 -7.06
N CYS A 187 5.14 -0.29 -8.17
CA CYS A 187 4.00 0.62 -8.21
C CYS A 187 2.72 -0.20 -8.47
N ALA A 188 1.89 -0.39 -7.45
CA ALA A 188 0.68 -1.18 -7.55
C ALA A 188 -0.33 -0.59 -8.56
N ASN A 189 -0.31 0.73 -8.75
CA ASN A 189 -1.18 1.46 -9.67
C ASN A 189 -0.66 1.53 -11.13
N GLU A 190 0.51 0.96 -11.41
CA GLU A 190 1.13 0.96 -12.74
C GLU A 190 1.34 -0.44 -13.31
N GLN A 191 0.91 -1.49 -12.59
CA GLN A 191 1.06 -2.88 -13.04
C GLN A 191 0.13 -3.17 -14.20
N THR A 192 0.69 -3.41 -15.39
CA THR A 192 -0.08 -3.70 -16.61
C THR A 192 -0.38 -5.18 -16.78
N ASP A 193 0.49 -6.07 -16.29
CA ASP A 193 0.31 -7.51 -16.32
C ASP A 193 0.25 -8.07 -14.90
N LEU A 194 -0.96 -8.41 -14.48
CA LEU A 194 -1.25 -8.97 -13.17
C LEU A 194 -1.37 -10.51 -13.19
N SER A 195 -1.15 -11.16 -14.33
CA SER A 195 -1.19 -12.62 -14.45
C SER A 195 -0.09 -13.32 -13.65
N HIS A 196 0.92 -12.57 -13.23
CA HIS A 196 2.03 -13.03 -12.40
C HIS A 196 1.70 -13.18 -10.92
N TYR A 197 0.56 -12.64 -10.48
CA TYR A 197 0.09 -12.75 -9.10
C TYR A 197 -0.99 -13.82 -8.98
N HIS A 198 -0.85 -14.70 -8.02
CA HIS A 198 -1.68 -15.89 -7.84
C HIS A 198 -2.56 -15.86 -6.59
N THR A 199 -2.38 -14.84 -5.74
CA THR A 199 -3.23 -14.57 -4.58
C THR A 199 -4.16 -13.37 -4.86
N ASP A 200 -4.93 -12.98 -3.86
CA ASP A 200 -5.82 -11.82 -3.87
C ASP A 200 -5.08 -10.44 -3.91
N ILE A 201 -3.74 -10.44 -3.92
CA ILE A 201 -2.94 -9.27 -4.33
C ILE A 201 -3.35 -8.80 -5.72
N ARG A 202 -3.67 -9.74 -6.63
CA ARG A 202 -4.14 -9.43 -7.98
C ARG A 202 -5.38 -8.55 -7.95
N GLU A 203 -6.38 -8.92 -7.17
CA GLU A 203 -7.64 -8.18 -7.04
C GLU A 203 -7.40 -6.80 -6.42
N VAL A 204 -6.55 -6.71 -5.40
CA VAL A 204 -6.16 -5.43 -4.80
C VAL A 204 -5.48 -4.53 -5.84
N PHE A 205 -4.50 -5.03 -6.59
CA PHE A 205 -3.78 -4.24 -7.60
C PHE A 205 -4.68 -3.84 -8.77
N GLN A 206 -5.60 -4.72 -9.21
CA GLN A 206 -6.60 -4.38 -10.24
C GLN A 206 -7.46 -3.19 -9.83
N ILE A 207 -7.97 -3.20 -8.61
CA ILE A 207 -8.77 -2.08 -8.08
C ILE A 207 -7.92 -0.81 -7.97
N LEU A 208 -6.68 -0.91 -7.51
CA LEU A 208 -5.77 0.24 -7.41
C LEU A 208 -5.49 0.87 -8.77
N ASN A 209 -5.32 0.07 -9.81
CA ASN A 209 -5.16 0.53 -11.19
C ASN A 209 -6.41 1.24 -11.74
N CYS A 210 -7.58 0.89 -11.25
CA CYS A 210 -8.86 1.45 -11.73
C CYS A 210 -9.36 2.62 -10.89
N ARG A 211 -8.58 3.11 -9.91
CA ARG A 211 -8.98 4.25 -9.06
C ARG A 211 -9.37 5.47 -9.91
N GLY A 212 -10.56 6.00 -9.66
CA GLY A 212 -11.11 7.13 -10.42
C GLY A 212 -11.69 6.79 -11.79
N ASN A 213 -11.53 5.56 -12.27
CA ASN A 213 -12.14 5.08 -13.51
C ASN A 213 -13.36 4.19 -13.22
N LYS A 214 -14.54 4.81 -13.14
CA LYS A 214 -15.80 4.09 -12.86
C LYS A 214 -16.08 2.96 -13.87
N GLN A 215 -15.77 3.16 -15.14
CA GLN A 215 -15.96 2.14 -16.17
C GLN A 215 -14.97 0.97 -16.00
N GLY A 216 -13.72 1.28 -15.65
CA GLY A 216 -12.70 0.27 -15.34
C GLY A 216 -13.13 -0.62 -14.19
N ILE A 217 -13.63 -0.04 -13.10
CA ILE A 217 -14.17 -0.79 -11.97
C ILE A 217 -15.35 -1.68 -12.39
N LEU A 218 -16.31 -1.14 -13.14
CA LEU A 218 -17.45 -1.93 -13.64
C LEU A 218 -17.01 -3.12 -14.50
N ASN A 219 -15.95 -2.97 -15.28
CA ASN A 219 -15.41 -4.07 -16.07
C ASN A 219 -14.76 -5.14 -15.19
N LEU A 220 -14.04 -4.73 -14.14
CA LEU A 220 -13.44 -5.65 -13.17
C LEU A 220 -14.48 -6.48 -12.42
N LEU A 221 -15.64 -5.89 -12.11
CA LEU A 221 -16.73 -6.56 -11.40
C LEU A 221 -17.37 -7.71 -12.21
N GLN A 222 -17.02 -7.87 -13.48
CA GLN A 222 -17.41 -9.04 -14.27
C GLN A 222 -16.55 -10.28 -13.94
N ASP A 223 -15.41 -10.09 -13.29
CA ASP A 223 -14.60 -11.20 -12.82
C ASP A 223 -15.23 -11.83 -11.56
N LYS A 224 -15.44 -13.14 -11.61
CA LYS A 224 -16.04 -13.92 -10.51
C LYS A 224 -15.21 -13.85 -9.21
N ALA A 225 -13.95 -13.51 -9.29
CA ALA A 225 -13.09 -13.36 -8.12
C ALA A 225 -13.63 -12.32 -7.11
N TYR A 226 -14.20 -11.22 -7.61
CA TYR A 226 -14.82 -10.19 -6.75
C TYR A 226 -16.14 -10.62 -6.08
N GLY A 227 -16.73 -11.69 -6.55
CA GLY A 227 -17.91 -12.29 -5.92
C GLY A 227 -17.60 -13.16 -4.72
N ASN A 228 -16.33 -13.38 -4.37
CA ASN A 228 -15.92 -14.27 -3.25
C ASN A 228 -14.59 -13.86 -2.63
N LEU A 229 -14.50 -12.63 -2.13
CA LEU A 229 -13.29 -12.12 -1.48
C LEU A 229 -13.20 -12.56 -0.02
N THR A 230 -11.97 -12.68 0.49
CA THR A 230 -11.73 -12.83 1.93
C THR A 230 -12.09 -11.54 2.68
N GLU A 231 -12.26 -11.65 3.99
CA GLU A 231 -12.55 -10.49 4.85
C GLU A 231 -11.43 -9.44 4.77
N GLU A 232 -10.19 -9.90 4.86
CA GLU A 232 -9.02 -9.02 4.79
C GLU A 232 -8.92 -8.31 3.44
N THR A 233 -9.18 -9.00 2.33
CA THR A 233 -9.14 -8.41 1.00
C THR A 233 -10.23 -7.36 0.81
N TRP A 234 -11.46 -7.66 1.29
CA TRP A 234 -12.53 -6.67 1.31
C TRP A 234 -12.15 -5.41 2.07
N GLU A 235 -11.65 -5.57 3.30
CA GLU A 235 -11.25 -4.42 4.15
C GLU A 235 -10.10 -3.64 3.53
N THR A 236 -9.13 -4.34 2.94
CA THR A 236 -8.00 -3.73 2.26
C THR A 236 -8.45 -2.89 1.07
N ILE A 237 -9.26 -3.45 0.18
CA ILE A 237 -9.81 -2.71 -0.96
C ILE A 237 -10.62 -1.51 -0.49
N ALA A 238 -11.53 -1.70 0.46
CA ALA A 238 -12.39 -0.62 0.95
C ALA A 238 -11.59 0.52 1.62
N THR A 239 -10.52 0.17 2.34
CA THR A 239 -9.65 1.14 3.01
C THR A 239 -8.77 1.89 1.99
N LEU A 240 -8.12 1.17 1.09
CA LEU A 240 -7.20 1.76 0.11
C LEU A 240 -7.89 2.60 -0.95
N THR A 241 -9.17 2.34 -1.24
CA THR A 241 -9.96 3.10 -2.21
C THR A 241 -10.65 4.33 -1.61
N ASP A 242 -10.53 4.55 -0.29
CA ASP A 242 -11.25 5.60 0.45
C ASP A 242 -12.79 5.51 0.27
N TRP A 243 -13.34 4.27 0.24
CA TRP A 243 -14.79 4.03 0.10
C TRP A 243 -15.41 3.47 1.38
N PRO A 244 -15.72 4.33 2.34
CA PRO A 244 -16.26 3.93 3.64
C PRO A 244 -17.61 3.23 3.55
N GLU A 245 -18.37 3.43 2.46
CA GLU A 245 -19.63 2.74 2.20
C GLU A 245 -19.45 1.22 2.09
N LEU A 246 -18.35 0.75 1.51
CA LEU A 246 -18.04 -0.68 1.43
C LEU A 246 -17.86 -1.28 2.83
N LEU A 247 -17.16 -0.58 3.73
CA LEU A 247 -16.99 -1.04 5.12
C LEU A 247 -18.34 -1.09 5.86
N LYS A 248 -19.21 -0.09 5.65
CA LYS A 248 -20.53 -0.05 6.27
C LYS A 248 -21.45 -1.17 5.78
N LYS A 249 -21.34 -1.51 4.50
CA LYS A 249 -22.20 -2.53 3.85
C LYS A 249 -21.62 -3.95 3.98
N LYS A 250 -20.42 -4.16 4.49
CA LYS A 250 -19.71 -5.45 4.57
C LYS A 250 -20.59 -6.60 5.05
N LYS A 251 -21.24 -6.44 6.21
CA LYS A 251 -22.10 -7.48 6.80
C LYS A 251 -23.26 -7.89 5.92
N ARG A 252 -23.78 -7.00 5.07
CA ARG A 252 -24.89 -7.26 4.17
C ARG A 252 -24.49 -8.15 2.98
N TYR A 253 -23.22 -8.12 2.60
CA TYR A 253 -22.67 -8.84 1.47
C TYR A 253 -21.77 -10.00 1.88
N GLN A 254 -21.81 -10.37 3.16
CA GLN A 254 -21.24 -11.61 3.63
C GLN A 254 -22.13 -12.76 3.11
N LYS A 255 -21.52 -13.75 2.46
CA LYS A 255 -22.20 -14.93 1.97
C LYS A 255 -22.72 -15.79 3.12
N THR A 256 -23.79 -16.49 2.87
CA THR A 256 -24.35 -17.50 3.79
C THR A 256 -23.54 -18.80 3.66
N GLU A 257 -23.63 -19.68 4.65
CA GLU A 257 -22.97 -20.99 4.62
C GLU A 257 -23.32 -21.84 3.39
N GLU A 258 -24.53 -21.67 2.84
CA GLU A 258 -25.00 -22.33 1.61
C GLU A 258 -24.35 -21.79 0.34
N GLU A 259 -23.94 -20.49 0.34
CA GLU A 259 -23.32 -19.80 -0.81
C GLU A 259 -21.79 -19.89 -0.79
N GLY A 260 -21.20 -20.41 0.29
CA GLY A 260 -19.77 -20.50 0.52
C GLY A 260 -19.23 -19.35 1.40
N GLU A 261 -18.03 -19.54 1.93
CA GLU A 261 -17.37 -18.51 2.74
C GLU A 261 -16.87 -17.37 1.86
N GLY A 262 -17.10 -16.12 2.28
CA GLY A 262 -16.57 -14.94 1.61
C GLY A 262 -17.53 -13.76 1.54
N TYR A 263 -17.14 -12.75 0.76
CA TYR A 263 -17.86 -11.48 0.61
C TYR A 263 -18.06 -11.16 -0.87
N ASP A 264 -19.31 -10.79 -1.23
CA ASP A 264 -19.67 -10.41 -2.61
C ASP A 264 -19.50 -8.91 -2.83
N MET A 265 -18.29 -8.52 -3.22
CA MET A 265 -17.95 -7.13 -3.53
C MET A 265 -18.62 -6.65 -4.83
N ASP A 266 -18.82 -7.53 -5.81
CA ASP A 266 -19.45 -7.18 -7.08
C ASP A 266 -20.88 -6.61 -6.83
N SER A 267 -21.69 -7.33 -6.05
CA SER A 267 -23.03 -6.87 -5.72
C SER A 267 -23.04 -5.57 -4.90
N ALA A 268 -22.11 -5.43 -3.95
CA ALA A 268 -21.98 -4.20 -3.16
C ALA A 268 -21.63 -2.98 -4.02
N TRP A 269 -20.72 -3.13 -4.96
CA TRP A 269 -20.34 -2.07 -5.88
C TRP A 269 -21.49 -1.66 -6.80
N LYS A 270 -22.18 -2.62 -7.38
CA LYS A 270 -23.36 -2.36 -8.23
C LYS A 270 -24.41 -1.54 -7.50
N GLU A 271 -24.69 -1.87 -6.24
CA GLU A 271 -25.62 -1.10 -5.41
C GLU A 271 -25.12 0.32 -5.15
N ILE A 272 -23.83 0.49 -4.71
CA ILE A 272 -23.25 1.81 -4.44
C ILE A 272 -23.31 2.70 -5.69
N LEU A 273 -22.97 2.15 -6.85
CA LEU A 273 -23.03 2.89 -8.12
C LEU A 273 -24.46 3.23 -8.54
N ALA A 274 -25.44 2.35 -8.25
CA ALA A 274 -26.83 2.65 -8.49
C ALA A 274 -27.35 3.79 -7.60
N ASP A 275 -26.97 3.75 -6.31
CA ASP A 275 -27.29 4.81 -5.33
C ASP A 275 -26.68 6.15 -5.74
N GLU A 276 -25.39 6.16 -6.15
CA GLU A 276 -24.73 7.38 -6.65
C GLU A 276 -25.40 7.95 -7.91
N ARG A 277 -25.76 7.08 -8.87
CA ARG A 277 -26.46 7.51 -10.07
C ARG A 277 -27.86 8.06 -9.77
N ALA A 278 -28.55 7.47 -8.81
CA ALA A 278 -29.85 7.96 -8.37
C ALA A 278 -29.71 9.33 -7.70
N ARG A 279 -28.76 9.49 -6.81
CA ARG A 279 -28.45 10.76 -6.13
C ARG A 279 -28.02 11.85 -7.11
N GLY A 280 -27.07 11.55 -8.02
CA GLY A 280 -26.65 12.51 -9.03
C GLY A 280 -27.77 12.94 -10.00
N ARG A 281 -28.72 12.05 -10.32
CA ARG A 281 -29.91 12.41 -11.09
C ARG A 281 -30.83 13.35 -10.33
N GLU A 282 -31.04 13.10 -9.02
CA GLU A 282 -31.88 13.96 -8.19
C GLU A 282 -31.23 15.33 -7.96
N GLU A 283 -29.93 15.36 -7.67
CA GLU A 283 -29.16 16.60 -7.54
C GLU A 283 -29.23 17.42 -8.85
N GLY A 284 -28.95 16.81 -10.00
CA GLY A 284 -29.05 17.49 -11.29
C GLY A 284 -30.48 17.97 -11.63
N ARG A 285 -31.51 17.24 -11.19
CA ARG A 285 -32.90 17.66 -11.34
C ARG A 285 -33.20 18.89 -10.47
N GLU A 286 -32.75 18.90 -9.22
CA GLU A 286 -32.94 20.01 -8.30
C GLU A 286 -32.12 21.26 -8.75
N GLU A 287 -30.89 21.07 -9.23
CA GLU A 287 -30.08 22.16 -9.83
C GLU A 287 -30.76 22.72 -11.09
N GLY A 288 -31.27 21.85 -11.96
CA GLY A 288 -32.04 22.25 -13.14
C GLY A 288 -33.27 23.06 -12.79
N LYS A 289 -34.06 22.61 -11.81
CA LYS A 289 -35.21 23.38 -11.31
C LYS A 289 -34.79 24.73 -10.75
N THR A 290 -33.74 24.77 -9.92
CA THR A 290 -33.21 26.02 -9.35
C THR A 290 -32.79 26.99 -10.44
N SER A 291 -32.11 26.52 -11.47
CA SER A 291 -31.70 27.32 -12.63
C SER A 291 -32.89 27.90 -13.40
N ILE A 292 -33.95 27.08 -13.62
CA ILE A 292 -35.17 27.52 -14.29
C ILE A 292 -35.87 28.62 -13.45
N ILE A 293 -36.06 28.35 -12.15
CA ILE A 293 -36.64 29.34 -11.20
C ILE A 293 -35.88 30.66 -11.27
N GLN A 294 -34.53 30.58 -11.21
CA GLN A 294 -33.66 31.74 -11.30
C GLN A 294 -33.88 32.56 -12.58
N ASN A 295 -33.90 31.87 -13.73
CA ASN A 295 -34.13 32.51 -15.03
C ASN A 295 -35.53 33.16 -15.12
N MET A 296 -36.54 32.51 -14.54
CA MET A 296 -37.90 33.07 -14.53
C MET A 296 -38.01 34.31 -13.61
N ILE A 297 -37.36 34.27 -12.42
CA ILE A 297 -37.25 35.43 -11.52
C ILE A 297 -36.59 36.60 -12.24
N ASN A 298 -35.45 36.37 -12.89
CA ASN A 298 -34.71 37.41 -13.63
C ASN A 298 -35.50 38.01 -14.80
N ARG A 299 -36.47 37.27 -15.34
CA ARG A 299 -37.40 37.72 -16.38
C ARG A 299 -38.71 38.29 -15.87
N ASN A 300 -38.83 38.49 -14.53
CA ASN A 300 -39.99 39.06 -13.85
C ASN A 300 -41.29 38.22 -14.01
N PHE A 301 -41.20 36.89 -14.12
CA PHE A 301 -42.39 36.06 -14.07
C PHE A 301 -43.01 36.07 -12.67
N SER A 302 -44.34 35.92 -12.62
CA SER A 302 -45.05 35.84 -11.31
C SER A 302 -44.76 34.52 -10.59
N ASP A 303 -44.79 34.52 -9.25
CA ASP A 303 -44.63 33.30 -8.45
C ASP A 303 -45.66 32.21 -8.80
N LYS A 304 -46.83 32.63 -9.26
CA LYS A 304 -47.89 31.70 -9.72
C LYS A 304 -47.41 30.98 -11.00
N ASP A 305 -46.82 31.71 -11.95
CA ASP A 305 -46.35 31.11 -13.20
C ASP A 305 -45.10 30.25 -12.98
N ILE A 306 -44.18 30.68 -12.08
CA ILE A 306 -43.01 29.90 -11.71
C ILE A 306 -43.45 28.55 -11.08
N ARG A 307 -44.40 28.59 -10.13
CA ARG A 307 -44.93 27.36 -9.49
C ARG A 307 -45.61 26.44 -10.49
N ALA A 308 -46.34 26.97 -11.44
CA ALA A 308 -46.99 26.19 -12.47
C ALA A 308 -45.99 25.54 -13.45
N ALA A 309 -44.89 26.25 -13.79
CA ALA A 309 -43.90 25.79 -14.76
C ALA A 309 -42.94 24.72 -14.18
N VAL A 310 -42.60 24.83 -12.90
CA VAL A 310 -41.53 23.99 -12.28
C VAL A 310 -42.08 23.05 -11.22
N GLU A 311 -43.41 23.08 -10.98
CA GLU A 311 -44.08 22.28 -9.94
C GLU A 311 -43.36 22.36 -8.58
N CYS A 312 -43.05 23.59 -8.13
CA CYS A 312 -42.35 23.83 -6.87
C CYS A 312 -43.21 24.50 -5.81
N ARG A 313 -42.76 24.45 -4.56
CA ARG A 313 -43.40 25.15 -3.44
C ARG A 313 -42.94 26.61 -3.40
N GLN A 314 -43.77 27.50 -2.82
CA GLN A 314 -43.38 28.92 -2.63
C GLN A 314 -42.05 29.07 -1.93
N LYS A 315 -41.79 28.29 -0.87
CA LYS A 315 -40.55 28.28 -0.12
C LYS A 315 -39.31 28.09 -0.99
N THR A 316 -39.41 27.25 -2.03
CA THR A 316 -38.27 27.01 -2.96
C THR A 316 -37.95 28.27 -3.77
N ILE A 317 -38.95 29.05 -4.19
CA ILE A 317 -38.78 30.32 -4.90
C ILE A 317 -38.12 31.34 -3.99
N ASP A 318 -38.57 31.42 -2.73
CA ASP A 318 -38.03 32.33 -1.73
C ASP A 318 -36.58 32.03 -1.41
N GLU A 319 -36.21 30.75 -1.24
CA GLU A 319 -34.83 30.28 -1.03
C GLU A 319 -33.90 30.65 -2.20
N VAL A 320 -34.39 30.54 -3.44
CA VAL A 320 -33.64 30.94 -4.64
C VAL A 320 -33.44 32.46 -4.70
N ARG A 321 -34.43 33.25 -4.28
CA ARG A 321 -34.30 34.71 -4.20
C ARG A 321 -33.28 35.13 -3.15
N GLU A 322 -33.30 34.53 -1.97
CA GLU A 322 -32.35 34.82 -0.90
C GLU A 322 -30.91 34.50 -1.33
N LYS A 323 -30.68 33.33 -1.95
CA LYS A 323 -29.35 32.97 -2.48
C LYS A 323 -28.83 33.95 -3.54
N ASN A 324 -29.73 34.52 -4.34
CA ASN A 324 -29.35 35.53 -5.34
C ASN A 324 -29.02 36.87 -4.72
N ALA A 325 -29.78 37.29 -3.73
CA ALA A 325 -29.52 38.53 -3.01
C ALA A 325 -28.13 38.52 -2.35
N CYS A 326 -27.72 37.37 -1.78
CA CYS A 326 -26.38 37.19 -1.21
C CYS A 326 -25.26 37.25 -2.26
N LYS A 327 -25.49 36.73 -3.47
CA LYS A 327 -24.46 36.77 -4.56
C LYS A 327 -24.28 38.12 -5.22
N MET A 328 -25.20 39.08 -5.01
CA MET A 328 -25.06 40.45 -5.52
C MET A 328 -24.37 41.39 -4.52
N VAL A 329 -24.02 40.92 -3.33
CA VAL A 329 -23.38 41.72 -2.27
C VAL A 329 -21.90 41.39 -2.13
N GLU A 330 -21.42 40.33 -2.77
CA GLU A 330 -19.99 40.00 -2.96
C GLU A 330 -19.50 40.56 -4.35
#